data_0829bea2fa8d71889415e2bc603c8218
#
_entry.id   0829bea2fa8d71889415e2bc603c8218
#
_cell.length_a   1.000
_cell.length_b   1.000
_cell.length_c   1.000
_cell.angle_alpha   90.00
_cell.angle_beta   90.00
_cell.angle_gamma   90.00
#
_symmetry.space_group_name_H-M   'P 1'
#
loop_
_entity.id
_entity.type
_entity.pdbx_description
1 polymer ?
#
loop_
_entity_poly.entity_id
_entity_poly.type
_entity_poly.pdbx_seq_one_letter_code
_entity_poly.pdbx_strand_id
1 'polypeptide(L)'
;MSFLAGYLPDVLIVSLKRFAHRNLEIYSGGRTFGHQQKIDMYVDFPLEGLNLAPYCTIDSLAASGASEEDCLYDLFAVCNHYGRMGFGHYTAFAREWLPDGDLDDKWLSYDDDSVMSVSTAEEVKSNAAYVLFYKRRKRRW
;
A
#
# COMPACT_ATOMS: atom_id res chain seq x y z
N MET A 1 6.09 12.51 12.12
CA MET A 1 5.08 13.05 11.21
C MET A 1 3.77 12.43 11.63
N SER A 2 2.86 13.19 12.24
CA SER A 2 1.58 12.67 12.74
C SER A 2 0.57 12.78 11.60
N PHE A 3 -0.02 11.68 11.19
CA PHE A 3 -1.15 11.65 10.28
C PHE A 3 -2.41 11.61 11.13
N LEU A 4 -3.24 12.65 11.04
CA LEU A 4 -4.52 12.69 11.75
C LEU A 4 -5.62 12.42 10.73
N ALA A 5 -6.23 11.23 10.80
CA ALA A 5 -7.36 10.89 9.97
C ALA A 5 -8.64 11.48 10.58
N GLY A 6 -9.25 12.44 9.92
CA GLY A 6 -10.57 12.98 10.29
C GLY A 6 -11.72 12.13 9.77
N TYR A 7 -11.46 11.21 8.84
CA TYR A 7 -12.42 10.31 8.23
C TYR A 7 -11.74 9.00 7.83
N LEU A 8 -12.41 7.88 8.11
CA LEU A 8 -11.93 6.54 7.76
C LEU A 8 -12.61 6.09 6.45
N PRO A 9 -11.89 6.07 5.31
CA PRO A 9 -12.45 5.64 4.03
C PRO A 9 -12.72 4.13 4.02
N ASP A 10 -13.63 3.67 3.16
CA ASP A 10 -13.84 2.22 2.97
C ASP A 10 -12.67 1.56 2.25
N VAL A 11 -11.98 2.31 1.39
CA VAL A 11 -10.75 1.89 0.72
C VAL A 11 -9.64 2.87 1.04
N LEU A 12 -8.55 2.35 1.60
CA LEU A 12 -7.33 3.10 1.90
C LEU A 12 -6.25 2.75 0.89
N ILE A 13 -5.66 3.76 0.26
CA ILE A 13 -4.54 3.59 -0.66
C ILE A 13 -3.28 4.16 -0.01
N VAL A 14 -2.25 3.32 0.13
CA VAL A 14 -0.96 3.71 0.69
C VAL A 14 0.11 3.64 -0.38
N SER A 15 0.72 4.77 -0.73
CA SER A 15 1.84 4.83 -1.66
C SER A 15 3.16 4.89 -0.91
N LEU A 16 4.03 3.92 -1.16
CA LEU A 16 5.39 3.90 -0.63
C LEU A 16 6.25 4.85 -1.47
N LYS A 17 6.87 5.86 -0.81
CA LYS A 17 7.70 6.85 -1.51
C LYS A 17 9.04 6.24 -1.93
N ARG A 18 9.01 5.47 -3.01
CA ARG A 18 10.16 4.71 -3.53
C ARG A 18 11.14 5.52 -4.37
N PHE A 19 10.78 6.74 -4.76
CA PHE A 19 11.61 7.56 -5.62
C PHE A 19 12.11 8.79 -4.87
N ALA A 20 13.42 8.85 -4.66
CA ALA A 20 14.09 9.98 -4.04
C ALA A 20 14.84 10.81 -5.11
N HIS A 21 14.62 12.13 -5.08
CA HIS A 21 15.46 13.07 -5.81
C HIS A 21 16.61 13.48 -4.89
N ARG A 22 17.82 13.07 -5.20
CA ARG A 22 19.04 13.63 -4.58
C ARG A 22 19.60 14.69 -5.51
N ASN A 23 19.51 15.93 -5.10
CA ASN A 23 20.29 17.00 -5.70
C ASN A 23 21.74 16.81 -5.23
N LEU A 24 22.54 16.12 -6.03
CA LEU A 24 23.99 16.14 -5.86
C LEU A 24 24.48 17.43 -6.54
N GLU A 25 24.80 18.44 -5.73
CA GLU A 25 25.58 19.57 -6.20
C GLU A 25 27.00 19.09 -6.48
N ILE A 26 27.25 18.64 -7.69
CA ILE A 26 28.61 18.40 -8.17
C ILE A 26 29.09 19.73 -8.72
N TYR A 27 29.91 20.44 -7.93
CA TYR A 27 30.66 21.61 -8.38
C TYR A 27 31.75 21.18 -9.37
N SER A 28 31.36 21.00 -10.63
CA SER A 28 32.27 20.95 -11.76
C SER A 28 31.52 21.49 -12.98
N GLY A 29 31.79 22.73 -13.33
CA GLY A 29 31.30 23.34 -14.58
C GLY A 29 29.82 23.72 -14.65
N GLY A 30 29.14 23.99 -13.53
CA GLY A 30 27.84 24.68 -13.53
C GLY A 30 26.65 23.86 -14.03
N ARG A 31 26.71 22.54 -14.04
CA ARG A 31 25.59 21.65 -14.35
C ARG A 31 25.22 20.81 -13.12
N THR A 32 24.03 21.01 -12.59
CA THR A 32 23.40 20.14 -11.58
C THR A 32 22.84 18.90 -12.27
N PHE A 33 23.42 17.75 -11.98
CA PHE A 33 22.83 16.46 -12.38
C PHE A 33 22.02 15.93 -11.19
N GLY A 34 20.70 15.96 -11.29
CA GLY A 34 19.81 15.29 -10.34
C GLY A 34 19.92 13.77 -10.53
N HIS A 35 20.45 13.06 -9.53
CA HIS A 35 20.42 11.60 -9.53
C HIS A 35 19.12 11.15 -8.90
N GLN A 36 18.25 10.52 -9.69
CA GLN A 36 17.03 9.89 -9.22
C GLN A 36 17.34 8.45 -8.82
N GLN A 37 17.10 8.12 -7.56
CA GLN A 37 17.35 6.79 -7.03
C GLN A 37 16.04 6.14 -6.59
N LYS A 38 15.79 4.91 -7.07
CA LYS A 38 14.74 4.06 -6.52
C LYS A 38 15.20 3.49 -5.17
N ILE A 39 14.31 3.50 -4.19
CA ILE A 39 14.53 2.91 -2.86
C ILE A 39 13.92 1.51 -2.87
N ASP A 40 14.77 0.49 -2.99
CA ASP A 40 14.36 -0.93 -3.04
C ASP A 40 14.40 -1.61 -1.65
N MET A 41 14.39 -0.83 -0.58
CA MET A 41 14.37 -1.37 0.77
C MET A 41 13.04 -2.09 1.05
N TYR A 42 13.11 -3.28 1.64
CA TYR A 42 11.92 -3.98 2.09
C TYR A 42 11.16 -3.14 3.14
N VAL A 43 9.86 -3.05 2.95
CA VAL A 43 8.94 -2.45 3.91
C VAL A 43 7.96 -3.52 4.30
N ASP A 44 7.94 -3.87 5.58
CA ASP A 44 6.92 -4.78 6.10
C ASP A 44 5.58 -4.05 6.22
N PHE A 45 4.53 -4.74 5.81
CA PHE A 45 3.15 -4.24 5.89
C PHE A 45 2.20 -5.40 6.22
N PRO A 46 1.20 -5.19 7.09
CA PRO A 46 0.28 -6.23 7.45
C PRO A 46 -0.62 -6.59 6.27
N LEU A 47 -0.83 -7.89 6.07
CA LEU A 47 -1.83 -8.39 5.11
C LEU A 47 -3.24 -8.25 5.67
N GLU A 48 -3.37 -8.34 7.00
CA GLU A 48 -4.63 -8.23 7.71
C GLU A 48 -4.46 -7.39 8.97
N GLY A 49 -5.55 -6.71 9.36
CA GLY A 49 -5.63 -6.00 10.63
C GLY A 49 -4.75 -4.76 10.75
N LEU A 50 -4.47 -4.05 9.65
CA LEU A 50 -3.84 -2.73 9.74
C LEU A 50 -4.72 -1.82 10.58
N ASN A 51 -4.24 -1.48 11.79
CA ASN A 51 -4.99 -0.67 12.74
C ASN A 51 -4.64 0.83 12.59
N LEU A 52 -5.63 1.63 12.20
CA LEU A 52 -5.51 3.08 12.09
C LEU A 52 -5.96 3.83 13.35
N ALA A 53 -6.53 3.19 14.36
CA ALA A 53 -7.00 3.85 15.58
C ALA A 53 -5.95 4.76 16.22
N PRO A 54 -4.66 4.37 16.34
CA PRO A 54 -3.61 5.23 16.90
C PRO A 54 -3.35 6.52 16.12
N TYR A 55 -3.83 6.59 14.88
CA TYR A 55 -3.63 7.73 13.96
C TYR A 55 -4.91 8.56 13.76
N CYS A 56 -6.01 8.20 14.42
CA CYS A 56 -7.25 8.95 14.41
C CYS A 56 -7.28 9.94 15.57
N THR A 57 -7.99 11.06 15.40
CA THR A 57 -8.27 11.95 16.53
C THR A 57 -9.41 11.38 17.38
N ILE A 58 -9.36 11.61 18.69
CA ILE A 58 -10.43 11.21 19.63
C ILE A 58 -11.78 11.80 19.18
N ASP A 59 -11.76 13.06 18.73
CA ASP A 59 -12.97 13.75 18.26
C ASP A 59 -13.53 13.12 16.99
N SER A 60 -12.68 12.66 16.06
CA SER A 60 -13.16 12.01 14.83
C SER A 60 -13.76 10.64 15.08
N LEU A 61 -13.19 9.86 15.99
CA LEU A 61 -13.75 8.57 16.40
C LEU A 61 -15.09 8.77 17.15
N ALA A 62 -15.14 9.71 18.08
CA ALA A 62 -16.36 10.02 18.82
C ALA A 62 -17.47 10.55 17.91
N ALA A 63 -17.15 11.45 16.97
CA ALA A 63 -18.13 12.03 16.03
C ALA A 63 -18.68 10.99 15.04
N SER A 64 -17.87 10.00 14.66
CA SER A 64 -18.29 8.92 13.74
C SER A 64 -18.97 7.75 14.47
N GLY A 65 -18.97 7.69 15.78
CA GLY A 65 -19.41 6.54 16.58
C GLY A 65 -18.61 5.28 16.28
N ALA A 66 -17.40 5.43 15.72
CA ALA A 66 -16.54 4.32 15.33
C ALA A 66 -15.84 3.72 16.55
N SER A 67 -15.81 2.40 16.61
CA SER A 67 -15.01 1.63 17.57
C SER A 67 -13.61 1.39 17.00
N GLU A 68 -12.70 0.85 17.82
CA GLU A 68 -11.36 0.43 17.35
C GLU A 68 -11.44 -0.62 16.22
N GLU A 69 -12.45 -1.49 16.24
CA GLU A 69 -12.68 -2.49 15.20
C GLU A 69 -12.98 -1.86 13.84
N ASP A 70 -13.63 -0.68 13.84
CA ASP A 70 -13.92 0.07 12.62
C ASP A 70 -12.68 0.72 12.01
N CYS A 71 -11.55 0.70 12.74
CA CYS A 71 -10.26 1.22 12.29
C CYS A 71 -9.37 0.15 11.67
N LEU A 72 -9.86 -1.09 11.55
CA LEU A 72 -9.11 -2.21 11.00
C LEU A 72 -9.31 -2.32 9.49
N TYR A 73 -8.20 -2.59 8.82
CA TYR A 73 -8.14 -2.72 7.37
C TYR A 73 -7.41 -4.00 6.98
N ASP A 74 -7.88 -4.65 5.93
CA ASP A 74 -7.25 -5.81 5.33
C ASP A 74 -6.78 -5.48 3.91
N LEU A 75 -5.56 -5.92 3.59
CA LEU A 75 -4.97 -5.73 2.29
C LEU A 75 -5.70 -6.57 1.25
N PHE A 76 -6.10 -5.98 0.13
CA PHE A 76 -6.72 -6.71 -0.96
C PHE A 76 -5.95 -6.62 -2.28
N ALA A 77 -5.05 -5.64 -2.43
CA ALA A 77 -4.18 -5.59 -3.59
C ALA A 77 -2.86 -4.87 -3.29
N VAL A 78 -1.83 -5.28 -4.03
CA VAL A 78 -0.51 -4.65 -4.06
C VAL A 78 -0.13 -4.42 -5.51
N CYS A 79 0.22 -3.19 -5.85
CA CYS A 79 0.89 -2.88 -7.10
C CYS A 79 2.40 -2.88 -6.86
N ASN A 80 3.13 -3.69 -7.58
CA ASN A 80 4.59 -3.76 -7.57
C ASN A 80 5.18 -2.92 -8.69
N HIS A 81 6.38 -2.40 -8.49
CA HIS A 81 7.15 -1.74 -9.53
C HIS A 81 8.57 -2.29 -9.57
N TYR A 82 8.97 -2.77 -10.74
CA TYR A 82 10.33 -3.24 -11.05
C TYR A 82 11.00 -2.25 -11.99
N GLY A 83 12.32 -2.07 -11.84
CA GLY A 83 13.09 -1.19 -12.72
C GLY A 83 13.44 0.16 -12.10
N ARG A 84 13.61 1.19 -12.93
CA ARG A 84 14.07 2.53 -12.56
C ARG A 84 12.98 3.56 -12.83
N MET A 85 13.16 4.79 -12.33
CA MET A 85 12.27 5.88 -12.68
C MET A 85 12.23 6.12 -14.20
N GLY A 86 11.02 6.19 -14.76
CA GLY A 86 10.79 6.39 -16.20
C GLY A 86 10.84 5.13 -17.06
N PHE A 87 11.40 4.02 -16.56
CA PHE A 87 11.45 2.73 -17.24
C PHE A 87 11.25 1.62 -16.22
N GLY A 88 10.14 0.94 -16.28
CA GLY A 88 9.83 -0.12 -15.35
C GLY A 88 8.69 -0.99 -15.81
N HIS A 89 8.49 -2.05 -15.07
CA HIS A 89 7.41 -2.99 -15.26
C HIS A 89 6.54 -3.01 -14.00
N TYR A 90 5.24 -3.04 -14.19
CA TYR A 90 4.27 -3.13 -13.10
C TYR A 90 3.62 -4.51 -13.10
N THR A 91 3.52 -5.10 -11.93
CA THR A 91 2.71 -6.29 -11.68
C THR A 91 1.78 -6.02 -10.52
N ALA A 92 0.79 -6.89 -10.30
CA ALA A 92 -0.08 -6.77 -9.14
C ALA A 92 -0.33 -8.12 -8.49
N PHE A 93 -0.57 -8.07 -7.18
CA PHE A 93 -1.24 -9.14 -6.46
C PHE A 93 -2.60 -8.62 -6.03
N ALA A 94 -3.65 -9.44 -6.14
CA ALA A 94 -4.97 -9.06 -5.67
C ALA A 94 -5.77 -10.26 -5.20
N ARG A 95 -6.73 -9.99 -4.29
CA ARG A 95 -7.79 -10.91 -3.86
C ARG A 95 -9.11 -10.47 -4.46
N GLU A 96 -9.97 -11.40 -4.77
CA GLU A 96 -11.33 -11.08 -5.23
C GLU A 96 -12.23 -10.64 -4.07
N TRP A 97 -13.24 -9.87 -4.38
CA TRP A 97 -14.31 -9.54 -3.44
C TRP A 97 -15.44 -10.52 -3.62
N LEU A 98 -15.82 -11.17 -2.53
CA LEU A 98 -16.95 -12.09 -2.50
C LEU A 98 -18.29 -11.33 -2.58
N PRO A 99 -19.39 -11.99 -2.97
CA PRO A 99 -20.71 -11.35 -3.10
C PRO A 99 -21.22 -10.74 -1.79
N ASP A 100 -20.83 -11.26 -0.64
CA ASP A 100 -21.14 -10.70 0.68
C ASP A 100 -20.29 -9.46 1.02
N GLY A 101 -19.32 -9.17 0.16
CA GLY A 101 -18.40 -8.05 0.27
C GLY A 101 -17.19 -8.33 1.14
N ASP A 102 -16.95 -9.56 1.57
CA ASP A 102 -15.68 -9.98 2.18
C ASP A 102 -14.62 -10.23 1.11
N LEU A 103 -13.38 -10.48 1.51
CA LEU A 103 -12.28 -10.79 0.61
C LEU A 103 -12.09 -12.31 0.52
N ASP A 104 -11.83 -12.83 -0.69
CA ASP A 104 -11.37 -14.20 -0.85
C ASP A 104 -10.00 -14.37 -0.19
N ASP A 105 -9.72 -15.53 0.37
CA ASP A 105 -8.41 -15.87 0.95
C ASP A 105 -7.34 -16.10 -0.13
N LYS A 106 -7.76 -16.31 -1.37
CA LYS A 106 -6.87 -16.62 -2.49
C LYS A 106 -6.29 -15.36 -3.09
N TRP A 107 -4.97 -15.36 -3.21
CA TRP A 107 -4.24 -14.33 -3.93
C TRP A 107 -3.98 -14.76 -5.37
N LEU A 108 -4.17 -13.83 -6.29
CA LEU A 108 -3.80 -13.95 -7.69
C LEU A 108 -2.69 -12.97 -8.01
N SER A 109 -1.74 -13.42 -8.84
CA SER A 109 -0.68 -12.60 -9.42
C SER A 109 -1.08 -12.22 -10.83
N TYR A 110 -0.92 -10.95 -11.15
CA TYR A 110 -1.22 -10.36 -12.46
C TYR A 110 0.07 -9.77 -13.04
N ASP A 111 0.45 -10.24 -14.22
CA ASP A 111 1.61 -9.78 -14.95
C ASP A 111 1.24 -9.70 -16.45
N ASP A 112 0.93 -8.50 -16.93
CA ASP A 112 0.32 -8.22 -18.21
C ASP A 112 -0.93 -9.08 -18.46
N ASP A 113 -0.89 -10.01 -19.40
CA ASP A 113 -1.96 -10.95 -19.74
C ASP A 113 -1.89 -12.29 -18.95
N SER A 114 -0.88 -12.44 -18.10
CA SER A 114 -0.69 -13.63 -17.26
C SER A 114 -1.37 -13.48 -15.91
N VAL A 115 -2.20 -14.47 -15.55
CA VAL A 115 -2.83 -14.55 -14.23
C VAL A 115 -2.51 -15.91 -13.62
N MET A 116 -1.93 -15.90 -12.43
CA MET A 116 -1.52 -17.12 -11.73
C MET A 116 -1.95 -17.08 -10.26
N SER A 117 -2.25 -18.27 -9.69
CA SER A 117 -2.49 -18.39 -8.26
C SER A 117 -1.18 -18.23 -7.48
N VAL A 118 -1.23 -17.50 -6.37
CA VAL A 118 -0.13 -17.35 -5.43
C VAL A 118 -0.19 -18.47 -4.40
N SER A 119 0.95 -19.12 -4.15
CA SER A 119 0.98 -20.31 -3.28
C SER A 119 0.83 -19.96 -1.80
N THR A 120 1.43 -18.83 -1.38
CA THR A 120 1.37 -18.36 0.00
C THR A 120 1.15 -16.85 0.07
N ALA A 121 0.37 -16.40 1.04
CA ALA A 121 0.10 -14.96 1.22
C ALA A 121 1.39 -14.14 1.47
N GLU A 122 2.42 -14.74 2.03
CA GLU A 122 3.71 -14.06 2.28
C GLU A 122 4.45 -13.68 0.99
N GLU A 123 4.20 -14.37 -0.12
CA GLU A 123 4.78 -14.02 -1.44
C GLU A 123 4.31 -12.65 -1.94
N VAL A 124 3.17 -12.17 -1.43
CA VAL A 124 2.63 -10.85 -1.74
C VAL A 124 3.54 -9.72 -1.20
N LYS A 125 4.29 -10.00 -0.13
CA LYS A 125 5.22 -9.06 0.50
C LYS A 125 6.57 -9.09 -0.22
N SER A 126 6.89 -8.02 -0.90
CA SER A 126 8.17 -7.90 -1.61
C SER A 126 8.77 -6.50 -1.51
N ASN A 127 10.05 -6.38 -1.81
CA ASN A 127 10.72 -5.08 -1.93
C ASN A 127 10.28 -4.29 -3.18
N ALA A 128 9.53 -4.92 -4.09
CA ALA A 128 8.93 -4.28 -5.25
C ALA A 128 7.59 -3.60 -4.93
N ALA A 129 6.98 -3.87 -3.77
CA ALA A 129 5.72 -3.26 -3.38
C ALA A 129 5.80 -1.73 -3.45
N TYR A 130 4.85 -1.12 -4.16
CA TYR A 130 4.84 0.32 -4.44
C TYR A 130 3.55 0.99 -3.97
N VAL A 131 2.39 0.42 -4.31
CA VAL A 131 1.09 0.92 -3.85
C VAL A 131 0.31 -0.22 -3.21
N LEU A 132 -0.21 0.03 -2.01
CA LEU A 132 -0.96 -0.92 -1.21
C LEU A 132 -2.41 -0.47 -1.15
N PHE A 133 -3.33 -1.41 -1.33
CA PHE A 133 -4.76 -1.16 -1.30
C PHE A 133 -5.40 -1.96 -0.17
N TYR A 134 -5.96 -1.26 0.79
CA TYR A 134 -6.60 -1.82 1.95
C TYR A 134 -8.10 -1.55 1.92
N LYS A 135 -8.88 -2.53 2.35
CA LYS A 135 -10.32 -2.44 2.56
C LYS A 135 -10.61 -2.40 4.06
N ARG A 136 -11.45 -1.47 4.48
CA ARG A 136 -11.93 -1.40 5.86
C ARG A 136 -12.80 -2.61 6.17
N ARG A 137 -12.57 -3.24 7.34
CA ARG A 137 -13.45 -4.30 7.85
C ARG A 137 -14.84 -3.72 8.08
N LYS A 138 -15.85 -4.42 7.60
CA LYS A 138 -17.23 -4.09 7.92
C LYS A 138 -17.59 -4.63 9.29
N ARG A 139 -18.40 -3.89 10.04
CA ARG A 139 -19.03 -4.44 11.23
C ARG A 139 -19.89 -5.64 10.79
N ARG A 140 -19.65 -6.79 11.41
CA ARG A 140 -20.63 -7.88 11.37
C ARG A 140 -21.64 -7.58 12.47
N TRP A 141 -22.87 -7.25 12.06
CA TRP A 141 -24.02 -7.05 12.95
C TRP A 141 -24.53 -8.39 13.46
#